data_cd6a6ee7f99d4b5cf3b7e14250ac92ec
#
_entry.id   cd6a6ee7f99d4b5cf3b7e14250ac92ec
#
_cell.length_a   1.000
_cell.length_b   1.000
_cell.length_c   1.000
_cell.angle_alpha   90.00
_cell.angle_beta   90.00
_cell.angle_gamma   90.00
#
_symmetry.space_group_name_H-M   'P 1'
#
loop_
_entity.id
_entity.type
_entity.pdbx_description
1 polymer ?
#
loop_
_entity_poly.entity_id
_entity_poly.type
_entity_poly.pdbx_seq_one_letter_code
_entity_poly.pdbx_strand_id
1 'polypeptide(L)'
;SFADRRLAISKRKLVRAYDRESNMGNLFADALLQYDPSIDLALVNSGALRQNIDEGPVTKGDLVSTFPFPNKLVLVKLKGSRLRAIFDHAAKMTNGVLQVSKGTRYAFEAGKGVQEISINGRRLEDEKLYWVASSDFVVEGGDGYSEFDHAVERVDTGKNIVDVVEDFLVQERIYYPVYEERLVIK
;
A
#
# COMPACT_ATOMS: atom_id res chain seq x y z
N SER A 1 -7.54 -2.37 -27.91
CA SER A 1 -6.41 -3.17 -27.46
C SER A 1 -6.63 -3.61 -25.99
N PHE A 2 -5.82 -4.50 -25.51
CA PHE A 2 -5.85 -4.95 -24.11
C PHE A 2 -5.61 -3.80 -23.12
N ALA A 3 -4.71 -2.86 -23.49
CA ALA A 3 -4.39 -1.70 -22.68
C ALA A 3 -5.55 -0.68 -22.56
N ASP A 4 -6.44 -0.66 -23.54
CA ASP A 4 -7.58 0.28 -23.58
C ASP A 4 -8.82 -0.26 -22.87
N ARG A 5 -8.75 -1.47 -22.35
CA ARG A 5 -9.87 -2.08 -21.62
C ARG A 5 -10.21 -1.24 -20.40
N ARG A 6 -11.45 -0.74 -20.36
CA ARG A 6 -11.97 -0.03 -19.19
C ARG A 6 -12.23 -0.99 -18.05
N LEU A 7 -11.68 -0.68 -16.88
CA LEU A 7 -11.82 -1.50 -15.67
C LEU A 7 -12.90 -0.95 -14.75
N ALA A 8 -12.95 0.36 -14.60
CA ALA A 8 -13.86 1.05 -13.69
C ALA A 8 -13.98 2.52 -14.09
N ILE A 9 -14.88 3.23 -13.43
CA ILE A 9 -14.97 4.69 -13.49
C ILE A 9 -14.47 5.24 -12.16
N SER A 10 -13.47 6.11 -12.18
CA SER A 10 -13.03 6.85 -11.01
C SER A 10 -13.79 8.17 -10.90
N LYS A 11 -14.41 8.42 -9.75
CA LYS A 11 -15.22 9.61 -9.51
C LYS A 11 -14.41 10.86 -9.17
N ARG A 12 -13.09 10.72 -9.03
CA ARG A 12 -12.15 11.82 -8.82
C ARG A 12 -10.83 11.47 -9.47
N LYS A 13 -9.99 12.46 -9.69
CA LYS A 13 -8.61 12.24 -10.11
C LYS A 13 -7.86 11.45 -9.04
N LEU A 14 -7.15 10.42 -9.48
CA LEU A 14 -6.23 9.65 -8.64
C LEU A 14 -4.86 10.30 -8.70
N VAL A 15 -4.39 10.79 -7.57
CA VAL A 15 -3.15 11.55 -7.45
C VAL A 15 -2.17 10.79 -6.58
N ARG A 16 -0.94 10.63 -7.07
CA ARG A 16 0.17 10.08 -6.31
C ARG A 16 0.85 11.17 -5.48
N ALA A 17 1.49 10.79 -4.40
CA ALA A 17 2.38 11.66 -3.63
C ALA A 17 3.48 10.81 -2.98
N TYR A 18 4.68 11.39 -2.81
CA TYR A 18 5.81 10.70 -2.17
C TYR A 18 5.88 10.97 -0.67
N ASP A 19 5.50 12.16 -0.24
CA ASP A 19 5.76 12.70 1.08
C ASP A 19 4.52 12.77 1.99
N ARG A 20 3.39 12.27 1.55
CA ARG A 20 2.12 12.31 2.28
C ARG A 20 1.16 11.25 1.79
N GLU A 21 0.04 11.09 2.48
CA GLU A 21 -1.06 10.24 2.02
C GLU A 21 -1.50 10.64 0.62
N SER A 22 -1.70 9.66 -0.24
CA SER A 22 -2.25 9.85 -1.57
C SER A 22 -3.46 8.97 -1.79
N ASN A 23 -4.47 9.48 -2.51
CA ASN A 23 -5.63 8.65 -2.84
C ASN A 23 -5.26 7.53 -3.82
N MET A 24 -4.21 7.70 -4.64
CA MET A 24 -3.65 6.62 -5.46
C MET A 24 -3.04 5.52 -4.57
N GLY A 25 -2.28 5.91 -3.55
CA GLY A 25 -1.70 4.97 -2.59
C GLY A 25 -2.79 4.22 -1.82
N ASN A 26 -3.85 4.92 -1.44
CA ASN A 26 -5.00 4.31 -0.78
C ASN A 26 -5.68 3.26 -1.67
N LEU A 27 -5.86 3.56 -2.96
CA LEU A 27 -6.40 2.59 -3.92
C LEU A 27 -5.57 1.31 -3.96
N PHE A 28 -4.25 1.45 -4.17
CA PHE A 28 -3.36 0.30 -4.30
C PHE A 28 -3.34 -0.53 -3.01
N ALA A 29 -3.18 0.13 -1.87
CA ALA A 29 -3.16 -0.56 -0.58
C ALA A 29 -4.49 -1.27 -0.28
N ASP A 30 -5.63 -0.63 -0.58
CA ASP A 30 -6.95 -1.24 -0.37
C ASP A 30 -7.16 -2.45 -1.27
N ALA A 31 -6.69 -2.40 -2.50
CA ALA A 31 -6.76 -3.54 -3.42
C ALA A 31 -5.95 -4.73 -2.89
N LEU A 32 -4.75 -4.49 -2.35
CA LEU A 32 -3.94 -5.54 -1.75
C LEU A 32 -4.59 -6.11 -0.49
N LEU A 33 -5.20 -5.27 0.33
CA LEU A 33 -5.91 -5.71 1.54
C LEU A 33 -7.07 -6.64 1.19
N GLN A 34 -7.81 -6.33 0.14
CA GLN A 34 -9.00 -7.11 -0.26
C GLN A 34 -8.65 -8.46 -0.88
N TYR A 35 -7.39 -8.70 -1.24
CA TYR A 35 -6.96 -9.93 -1.88
C TYR A 35 -7.31 -11.18 -1.05
N ASP A 36 -7.15 -11.11 0.27
CA ASP A 36 -7.45 -12.24 1.17
C ASP A 36 -7.91 -11.73 2.54
N PRO A 37 -8.96 -12.35 3.13
CA PRO A 37 -9.49 -11.91 4.43
C PRO A 37 -8.53 -12.09 5.61
N SER A 38 -7.47 -12.90 5.46
CA SER A 38 -6.45 -13.07 6.51
C SER A 38 -5.53 -11.86 6.65
N ILE A 39 -5.47 -10.98 5.65
CA ILE A 39 -4.58 -9.82 5.67
C ILE A 39 -5.06 -8.79 6.69
N ASP A 40 -4.20 -8.40 7.62
CA ASP A 40 -4.51 -7.36 8.60
C ASP A 40 -4.30 -5.96 8.02
N LEU A 41 -3.25 -5.77 7.24
CA LEU A 41 -2.95 -4.50 6.58
C LEU A 41 -2.09 -4.71 5.34
N ALA A 42 -2.15 -3.72 4.44
CA ALA A 42 -1.29 -3.68 3.25
C ALA A 42 -0.47 -2.39 3.22
N LEU A 43 0.72 -2.49 2.67
CA LEU A 43 1.69 -1.41 2.58
C LEU A 43 2.16 -1.26 1.13
N VAL A 44 2.23 -0.02 0.65
CA VAL A 44 2.73 0.29 -0.69
C VAL A 44 3.76 1.41 -0.57
N ASN A 45 4.95 1.20 -1.13
CA ASN A 45 5.95 2.25 -1.17
C ASN A 45 5.55 3.32 -2.19
N SER A 46 5.55 4.56 -1.77
CA SER A 46 5.10 5.69 -2.59
C SER A 46 5.88 5.82 -3.90
N GLY A 47 7.16 5.49 -3.89
CA GLY A 47 8.03 5.57 -5.06
C GLY A 47 7.65 4.66 -6.22
N ALA A 48 6.85 3.64 -5.99
CA ALA A 48 6.35 2.76 -7.03
C ALA A 48 5.19 3.35 -7.84
N LEU A 49 4.56 4.41 -7.32
CA LEU A 49 3.43 5.07 -7.97
C LEU A 49 3.94 6.23 -8.81
N ARG A 50 3.91 6.09 -10.12
CA ARG A 50 4.67 6.95 -11.05
C ARG A 50 3.83 7.98 -11.80
N GLN A 51 2.53 7.76 -11.94
CA GLN A 51 1.65 8.66 -12.67
C GLN A 51 0.30 8.80 -12.00
N ASN A 52 -0.36 9.93 -12.23
CA ASN A 52 -1.74 10.17 -11.84
C ASN A 52 -2.68 9.53 -12.87
N ILE A 53 -3.94 9.34 -12.48
CA ILE A 53 -5.01 8.90 -13.39
C ILE A 53 -6.14 9.91 -13.29
N ASP A 54 -6.60 10.44 -14.43
CA ASP A 54 -7.68 11.41 -14.46
C ASP A 54 -9.00 10.83 -13.99
N GLU A 55 -9.91 11.70 -13.56
CA GLU A 55 -11.31 11.37 -13.32
C GLU A 55 -11.92 10.78 -14.59
N GLY A 56 -12.76 9.77 -14.42
CA GLY A 56 -13.43 9.08 -15.51
C GLY A 56 -12.97 7.63 -15.67
N PRO A 57 -12.99 7.10 -16.91
CA PRO A 57 -12.59 5.71 -17.15
C PRO A 57 -11.15 5.43 -16.76
N VAL A 58 -10.95 4.35 -16.03
CA VAL A 58 -9.63 3.81 -15.69
C VAL A 58 -9.39 2.57 -16.52
N THR A 59 -8.27 2.54 -17.22
CA THR A 59 -7.89 1.43 -18.11
C THR A 59 -6.75 0.61 -17.55
N LYS A 60 -6.53 -0.58 -18.12
CA LYS A 60 -5.35 -1.39 -17.80
C LYS A 60 -4.06 -0.63 -18.09
N GLY A 61 -4.02 0.10 -19.20
CA GLY A 61 -2.86 0.93 -19.57
C GLY A 61 -2.56 2.00 -18.52
N ASP A 62 -3.58 2.60 -17.92
CA ASP A 62 -3.41 3.56 -16.83
C ASP A 62 -2.72 2.92 -15.64
N LEU A 63 -3.14 1.72 -15.25
CA LEU A 63 -2.52 1.01 -14.11
C LEU A 63 -1.07 0.65 -14.39
N VAL A 64 -0.76 0.19 -15.60
CA VAL A 64 0.62 -0.15 -16.00
C VAL A 64 1.51 1.08 -16.01
N SER A 65 0.97 2.23 -16.45
CA SER A 65 1.72 3.50 -16.40
C SER A 65 1.94 4.00 -14.98
N THR A 66 0.97 3.76 -14.09
CA THR A 66 1.06 4.15 -12.69
C THR A 66 2.06 3.27 -11.93
N PHE A 67 2.00 1.95 -12.13
CA PHE A 67 2.88 0.98 -11.48
C PHE A 67 3.60 0.15 -12.56
N PRO A 68 4.66 0.70 -13.19
CA PRO A 68 5.32 0.07 -14.35
C PRO A 68 6.35 -0.99 -13.93
N PHE A 69 6.00 -1.89 -13.03
CA PHE A 69 6.91 -2.90 -12.50
C PHE A 69 6.24 -4.27 -12.48
N PRO A 70 7.01 -5.35 -12.74
CA PRO A 70 6.48 -6.72 -12.70
C PRO A 70 6.44 -7.32 -11.29
N ASN A 71 6.31 -6.48 -10.27
CA ASN A 71 6.32 -6.92 -8.88
C ASN A 71 5.07 -7.72 -8.53
N LYS A 72 5.27 -8.72 -7.67
CA LYS A 72 4.21 -9.63 -7.22
C LYS A 72 3.80 -9.35 -5.80
N LEU A 73 2.55 -9.66 -5.51
CA LEU A 73 2.01 -9.57 -4.16
C LEU A 73 2.56 -10.69 -3.29
N VAL A 74 3.07 -10.33 -2.14
CA VAL A 74 3.58 -11.24 -1.11
C VAL A 74 2.87 -10.95 0.20
N LEU A 75 2.52 -12.01 0.92
CA LEU A 75 1.97 -11.93 2.27
C LEU A 75 3.03 -12.39 3.25
N VAL A 76 3.28 -11.62 4.30
CA VAL A 76 4.22 -11.99 5.35
C VAL A 76 3.59 -11.83 6.72
N LYS A 77 4.02 -12.67 7.66
CA LYS A 77 3.57 -12.61 9.04
C LYS A 77 4.69 -12.05 9.90
N LEU A 78 4.41 -10.93 10.58
CA LEU A 78 5.40 -10.18 11.35
C LEU A 78 4.89 -9.88 12.75
N LYS A 79 5.78 -9.89 13.72
CA LYS A 79 5.48 -9.32 15.05
C LYS A 79 5.26 -7.81 14.94
N GLY A 80 4.39 -7.28 15.78
CA GLY A 80 4.12 -5.84 15.86
C GLY A 80 5.37 -5.01 16.09
N SER A 81 6.34 -5.49 16.87
CA SER A 81 7.61 -4.80 17.08
C SER A 81 8.40 -4.62 15.79
N ARG A 82 8.36 -5.60 14.89
CA ARG A 82 9.00 -5.50 13.56
C ARG A 82 8.24 -4.55 12.65
N LEU A 83 6.93 -4.60 12.71
CA LEU A 83 6.07 -3.69 11.96
C LEU A 83 6.28 -2.24 12.41
N ARG A 84 6.44 -2.01 13.71
CA ARG A 84 6.80 -0.68 14.25
C ARG A 84 8.12 -0.17 13.65
N ALA A 85 9.12 -1.02 13.58
CA ALA A 85 10.41 -0.65 12.98
C ALA A 85 10.29 -0.33 11.48
N ILE A 86 9.39 -1.00 10.76
CA ILE A 86 9.08 -0.69 9.36
C ILE A 86 8.47 0.72 9.26
N PHE A 87 7.52 1.06 10.11
CA PHE A 87 6.93 2.41 10.14
C PHE A 87 7.95 3.47 10.58
N ASP A 88 8.84 3.16 11.51
CA ASP A 88 9.95 4.05 11.88
C ASP A 88 10.84 4.36 10.69
N HIS A 89 11.17 3.36 9.90
CA HIS A 89 11.96 3.55 8.69
C HIS A 89 11.20 4.44 7.69
N ALA A 90 9.92 4.18 7.48
CA ALA A 90 9.08 5.00 6.60
C ALA A 90 9.04 6.46 7.03
N ALA A 91 8.94 6.72 8.34
CA ALA A 91 8.89 8.08 8.91
C ALA A 91 10.19 8.86 8.69
N LYS A 92 11.31 8.19 8.49
CA LYS A 92 12.64 8.79 8.31
C LYS A 92 13.07 8.89 6.86
N MET A 93 12.32 8.31 5.94
CA MET A 93 12.65 8.38 4.53
C MET A 93 12.38 9.75 3.94
N THR A 94 13.31 10.22 3.11
CA THR A 94 13.21 11.53 2.45
C THR A 94 12.50 11.47 1.11
N ASN A 95 12.40 10.30 0.50
CA ASN A 95 11.90 10.12 -0.87
C ASN A 95 10.73 9.12 -0.98
N GLY A 96 10.00 8.94 0.09
CA GLY A 96 8.77 8.17 0.03
C GLY A 96 8.31 7.63 1.37
N VAL A 97 7.10 7.96 1.74
CA VAL A 97 6.40 7.37 2.88
C VAL A 97 5.71 6.07 2.44
N LEU A 98 5.31 5.23 3.38
CA LEU A 98 4.44 4.09 3.10
C LEU A 98 2.99 4.56 3.01
N GLN A 99 2.34 4.18 1.91
CA GLN A 99 0.89 4.25 1.79
C GLN A 99 0.30 3.02 2.45
N VAL A 100 -0.80 3.17 3.18
CA VAL A 100 -1.37 2.09 3.98
C VAL A 100 -2.83 1.84 3.63
N SER A 101 -3.27 0.62 3.88
CA SER A 101 -4.64 0.21 3.60
C SER A 101 -5.63 0.76 4.63
N LYS A 102 -6.91 0.74 4.24
CA LYS A 102 -8.03 1.10 5.08
C LYS A 102 -7.94 0.40 6.45
N GLY A 103 -8.20 1.15 7.50
CA GLY A 103 -8.12 0.66 8.87
C GLY A 103 -6.75 0.83 9.52
N THR A 104 -5.71 1.11 8.74
CA THR A 104 -4.38 1.39 9.27
C THR A 104 -4.14 2.90 9.29
N ARG A 105 -3.56 3.37 10.39
CA ARG A 105 -3.20 4.78 10.56
C ARG A 105 -1.88 4.88 11.29
N TYR A 106 -1.00 5.76 10.80
CA TYR A 106 0.21 6.06 11.55
C TYR A 106 0.53 7.55 11.50
N ALA A 107 1.17 8.03 12.56
CA ALA A 107 1.53 9.43 12.69
C ALA A 107 3.00 9.56 13.07
N PHE A 108 3.67 10.55 12.49
CA PHE A 108 5.04 10.86 12.83
C PHE A 108 5.30 12.36 12.72
N GLU A 109 6.39 12.82 13.31
CA GLU A 109 6.91 14.15 13.15
C GLU A 109 8.12 14.08 12.23
N ALA A 110 8.25 15.04 11.30
CA ALA A 110 9.33 15.06 10.32
C ALA A 110 10.70 14.92 10.98
N GLY A 111 11.51 13.96 10.49
CA GLY A 111 12.86 13.68 11.02
C GLY A 111 12.88 12.87 12.32
N LYS A 112 11.74 12.52 12.87
CA LYS A 112 11.60 11.67 14.06
C LYS A 112 10.96 10.34 13.69
N GLY A 113 11.04 9.35 14.57
CA GLY A 113 10.38 8.07 14.40
C GLY A 113 8.87 8.15 14.50
N VAL A 114 8.22 7.04 14.20
CA VAL A 114 6.76 6.95 14.32
C VAL A 114 6.32 7.15 15.77
N GLN A 115 5.23 7.87 15.95
CA GLN A 115 4.68 8.18 17.28
C GLN A 115 3.46 7.34 17.60
N GLU A 116 2.59 7.12 16.61
CA GLU A 116 1.35 6.37 16.78
C GLU A 116 1.14 5.44 15.60
N ILE A 117 0.72 4.22 15.89
CA ILE A 117 0.28 3.24 14.88
C ILE A 117 -0.96 2.56 15.40
N SER A 118 -2.03 2.57 14.60
CA SER A 118 -3.23 1.81 14.90
C SER A 118 -3.67 0.97 13.71
N ILE A 119 -4.22 -0.20 13.98
CA ILE A 119 -4.73 -1.14 12.99
C ILE A 119 -6.13 -1.56 13.43
N ASN A 120 -7.11 -1.28 12.58
CA ASN A 120 -8.54 -1.53 12.85
C ASN A 120 -9.01 -0.93 14.17
N GLY A 121 -8.58 0.33 14.43
CA GLY A 121 -8.97 1.07 15.62
C GLY A 121 -8.22 0.68 16.90
N ARG A 122 -7.28 -0.24 16.83
CA ARG A 122 -6.49 -0.69 17.97
C ARG A 122 -5.03 -0.29 17.83
N ARG A 123 -4.44 0.13 18.94
CA ARG A 123 -3.01 0.42 18.98
C ARG A 123 -2.21 -0.84 18.61
N LEU A 124 -1.15 -0.67 17.84
CA LEU A 124 -0.24 -1.76 17.48
C LEU A 124 0.33 -2.43 18.75
N GLU A 125 0.25 -3.76 18.81
CA GLU A 125 0.75 -4.56 19.91
C GLU A 125 2.04 -5.26 19.51
N ASP A 126 3.13 -5.00 20.24
CA ASP A 126 4.48 -5.45 19.86
C ASP A 126 4.62 -6.97 19.73
N GLU A 127 3.94 -7.74 20.55
CA GLU A 127 4.05 -9.21 20.55
C GLU A 127 3.02 -9.91 19.68
N LYS A 128 2.02 -9.18 19.18
CA LYS A 128 1.01 -9.75 18.27
C LYS A 128 1.60 -9.97 16.89
N LEU A 129 1.16 -11.03 16.24
CA LEU A 129 1.51 -11.32 14.84
C LEU A 129 0.46 -10.73 13.90
N TYR A 130 0.94 -10.06 12.85
CA TYR A 130 0.11 -9.42 11.83
C TYR A 130 0.43 -9.98 10.45
N TRP A 131 -0.59 -10.28 9.66
CA TRP A 131 -0.42 -10.56 8.25
C TRP A 131 -0.36 -9.25 7.47
N VAL A 132 0.74 -9.06 6.77
CA VAL A 132 1.04 -7.84 6.02
C VAL A 132 1.17 -8.19 4.54
N ALA A 133 0.44 -7.46 3.70
CA ALA A 133 0.55 -7.58 2.25
C ALA A 133 1.41 -6.44 1.69
N SER A 134 2.32 -6.75 0.79
CA SER A 134 3.11 -5.76 0.06
C SER A 134 3.69 -6.37 -1.21
N SER A 135 4.50 -5.61 -1.94
CA SER A 135 5.22 -6.12 -3.10
C SER A 135 6.45 -6.94 -2.68
N ASP A 136 6.86 -7.88 -3.54
CA ASP A 136 8.11 -8.62 -3.36
C ASP A 136 9.33 -7.68 -3.24
N PHE A 137 9.32 -6.56 -3.98
CA PHE A 137 10.38 -5.53 -3.88
C PHE A 137 10.54 -5.02 -2.44
N VAL A 138 9.44 -4.64 -1.79
CA VAL A 138 9.46 -4.12 -0.42
C VAL A 138 9.84 -5.22 0.58
N VAL A 139 9.22 -6.38 0.45
CA VAL A 139 9.43 -7.52 1.36
C VAL A 139 10.87 -8.03 1.29
N GLU A 140 11.53 -7.91 0.16
CA GLU A 140 12.92 -8.32 -0.04
C GLU A 140 13.93 -7.22 0.31
N GLY A 141 13.49 -6.15 0.99
CA GLY A 141 14.34 -5.10 1.52
C GLY A 141 14.50 -3.88 0.61
N GLY A 142 13.70 -3.78 -0.45
CA GLY A 142 13.68 -2.60 -1.30
C GLY A 142 13.40 -1.34 -0.48
N ASP A 143 13.98 -0.22 -0.87
CA ASP A 143 13.91 1.05 -0.15
C ASP A 143 14.45 0.97 1.30
N GLY A 144 15.23 -0.07 1.61
CA GLY A 144 15.85 -0.23 2.93
C GLY A 144 14.95 -0.90 3.99
N TYR A 145 13.81 -1.48 3.59
CA TYR A 145 12.87 -2.15 4.51
C TYR A 145 13.39 -3.53 4.94
N SER A 146 14.56 -3.60 5.57
CA SER A 146 15.22 -4.84 5.96
C SER A 146 14.50 -5.61 7.09
N GLU A 147 13.63 -4.97 7.84
CA GLU A 147 12.88 -5.61 8.93
C GLU A 147 11.95 -6.74 8.45
N PHE A 148 11.60 -6.75 7.17
CA PHE A 148 10.84 -7.85 6.59
C PHE A 148 11.58 -9.20 6.61
N ASP A 149 12.90 -9.19 6.75
CA ASP A 149 13.70 -10.42 6.90
C ASP A 149 13.32 -11.21 8.18
N HIS A 150 12.68 -10.55 9.13
CA HIS A 150 12.24 -11.17 10.39
C HIS A 150 10.82 -11.76 10.31
N ALA A 151 10.25 -11.87 9.12
CA ALA A 151 8.96 -12.50 8.95
C ALA A 151 9.00 -13.98 9.37
N VAL A 152 7.99 -14.41 10.12
CA VAL A 152 7.90 -15.80 10.60
C VAL A 152 7.22 -16.72 9.58
N GLU A 153 6.44 -16.15 8.67
CA GLU A 153 5.81 -16.85 7.54
C GLU A 153 5.82 -15.95 6.31
N ARG A 154 5.89 -16.56 5.12
CA ARG A 154 5.80 -15.85 3.84
C ARG A 154 4.98 -16.67 2.86
N VAL A 155 4.06 -16.02 2.15
CA VAL A 155 3.26 -16.60 1.08
C VAL A 155 3.50 -15.78 -0.19
N ASP A 156 4.09 -16.40 -1.20
CA ASP A 156 4.24 -15.83 -2.53
C ASP A 156 2.98 -16.15 -3.32
N THR A 157 2.19 -15.12 -3.65
CA THR A 157 0.89 -15.35 -4.32
C THR A 157 1.03 -15.65 -5.80
N GLY A 158 2.14 -15.29 -6.42
CA GLY A 158 2.34 -15.36 -7.86
C GLY A 158 1.55 -14.33 -8.66
N LYS A 159 0.77 -13.48 -8.01
CA LYS A 159 -0.06 -12.45 -8.65
C LYS A 159 0.71 -11.14 -8.79
N ASN A 160 0.69 -10.54 -9.98
CA ASN A 160 1.23 -9.21 -10.18
C ASN A 160 0.40 -8.16 -9.42
N ILE A 161 1.06 -7.18 -8.83
CA ILE A 161 0.39 -6.06 -8.13
C ILE A 161 -0.65 -5.39 -9.03
N VAL A 162 -0.29 -5.10 -10.27
CA VAL A 162 -1.21 -4.45 -11.23
C VAL A 162 -2.45 -5.31 -11.46
N ASP A 163 -2.30 -6.63 -11.54
CA ASP A 163 -3.44 -7.54 -11.76
C ASP A 163 -4.37 -7.58 -10.54
N VAL A 164 -3.82 -7.50 -9.34
CA VAL A 164 -4.61 -7.42 -8.09
C VAL A 164 -5.44 -6.13 -8.07
N VAL A 165 -4.84 -5.00 -8.45
CA VAL A 165 -5.55 -3.72 -8.52
C VAL A 165 -6.60 -3.73 -9.64
N GLU A 166 -6.30 -4.35 -10.77
CA GLU A 166 -7.28 -4.55 -11.85
C GLU A 166 -8.51 -5.30 -11.35
N ASP A 167 -8.31 -6.45 -10.70
CA ASP A 167 -9.40 -7.27 -10.18
C ASP A 167 -10.26 -6.49 -9.17
N PHE A 168 -9.62 -5.71 -8.30
CA PHE A 168 -10.31 -4.84 -7.35
C PHE A 168 -11.20 -3.82 -8.07
N LEU A 169 -10.67 -3.10 -9.06
CA LEU A 169 -11.41 -2.08 -9.79
C LEU A 169 -12.56 -2.68 -10.60
N VAL A 170 -12.33 -3.82 -11.25
CA VAL A 170 -13.38 -4.52 -12.01
C VAL A 170 -14.54 -4.91 -11.09
N GLN A 171 -14.25 -5.35 -9.88
CA GLN A 171 -15.26 -5.70 -8.88
C GLN A 171 -16.03 -4.47 -8.40
N GLU A 172 -15.32 -3.36 -8.14
CA GLU A 172 -15.92 -2.11 -7.66
C GLU A 172 -16.80 -1.44 -8.73
N ARG A 173 -16.39 -1.48 -9.99
CA ARG A 173 -17.01 -0.82 -11.15
C ARG A 173 -16.98 0.70 -11.11
N ILE A 174 -17.34 1.30 -9.99
CA ILE A 174 -17.27 2.73 -9.72
C ILE A 174 -16.40 2.89 -8.48
N TYR A 175 -15.33 3.69 -8.61
CA TYR A 175 -14.40 3.91 -7.52
C TYR A 175 -14.47 5.36 -7.05
N TYR A 176 -14.53 5.54 -5.73
CA TYR A 176 -14.51 6.85 -5.09
C TYR A 176 -13.18 7.03 -4.37
N PRO A 177 -12.19 7.73 -4.98
CA PRO A 177 -10.93 8.01 -4.31
C PRO A 177 -11.13 8.79 -3.01
N VAL A 178 -10.41 8.40 -1.97
CA VAL A 178 -10.57 8.98 -0.63
C VAL A 178 -9.25 9.40 -0.03
N TYR A 179 -9.32 10.40 0.86
CA TYR A 179 -8.31 10.74 1.84
C TYR A 179 -8.93 10.53 3.21
N GLU A 180 -8.25 9.82 4.11
CA GLU A 180 -8.82 9.41 5.40
C GLU A 180 -7.89 9.70 6.58
N GLU A 181 -6.87 10.53 6.39
CA GLU A 181 -5.85 10.79 7.40
C GLU A 181 -5.19 9.49 7.90
N ARG A 182 -4.92 8.57 6.95
CA ARG A 182 -4.22 7.31 7.26
C ARG A 182 -2.78 7.55 7.66
N LEU A 183 -2.20 8.63 7.15
CA LEU A 183 -0.86 9.09 7.47
C LEU A 183 -0.94 10.54 7.91
N VAL A 184 -0.48 10.81 9.13
CA VAL A 184 -0.49 12.16 9.71
C VAL A 184 0.94 12.60 10.01
N ILE A 185 1.35 13.70 9.40
CA ILE A 185 2.66 14.32 9.62
C ILE A 185 2.44 15.54 10.49
N LYS A 186 3.05 15.53 11.67
CA LYS A 186 2.93 16.61 12.66
C LYS A 186 4.01 17.68 12.49
#